data_6c84284ced184f71da24297dd6bbfded
#
_entry.id   6c84284ced184f71da24297dd6bbfded
#
_cell.length_a   1.000
_cell.length_b   1.000
_cell.length_c   1.000
_cell.angle_alpha   90.00
_cell.angle_beta   90.00
_cell.angle_gamma   90.00
#
_symmetry.space_group_name_H-M   'P 1'
#
loop_
_entity.id
_entity.type
_entity.pdbx_description
1 polymer ?
#
loop_
_entity_poly.entity_id
_entity_poly.type
_entity_poly.pdbx_seq_one_letter_code
_entity_poly.pdbx_strand_id
1 'polypeptide(L)'
;MEKLRGSLDIYQVVLHAYVLMGNHFHLIVKTPRANLSEFMRHFNITYTVEFNRRHRRVGHLYQGRYKAILVDRDSYLAELSRYVHLNPVRIKPHRGKSISEQWRLLERYGWSSLLGYLDRSRRQRWVNYEEVLAESGGTAKRYRQFIDDGLREGYDTPWEKVTGQVTLASEEFVADLGKKVSPSATRREQPSVKAFQTVQPDEVLRIVSRQLKVKREELARRRTAFRDQRAVAMDLLYRYGGINQREIGKRLGPIDYSAVSRERTRLRERLKLDRRLEKSLREIESILDQR
;
A
#
# COMPACT_ATOMS: atom_id res chain seq x y z
N MET A 1 -11.21 -20.72 -2.82
CA MET A 1 -9.80 -21.09 -3.15
C MET A 1 -9.63 -21.42 -4.63
N GLU A 2 -10.52 -22.17 -5.23
CA GLU A 2 -10.44 -22.59 -6.65
C GLU A 2 -10.29 -21.40 -7.62
N LYS A 3 -11.08 -20.33 -7.48
CA LYS A 3 -10.98 -19.14 -8.33
C LYS A 3 -9.64 -18.42 -8.21
N LEU A 4 -9.05 -18.37 -6.99
CA LEU A 4 -7.72 -17.83 -6.80
C LEU A 4 -6.68 -18.68 -7.54
N ARG A 5 -6.69 -19.99 -7.30
CA ARG A 5 -5.78 -20.94 -7.99
C ARG A 5 -5.87 -20.82 -9.51
N GLY A 6 -7.09 -20.87 -10.08
CA GLY A 6 -7.26 -20.74 -11.52
C GLY A 6 -6.71 -19.41 -12.07
N SER A 7 -6.87 -18.31 -11.34
CA SER A 7 -6.30 -17.02 -11.74
C SER A 7 -4.77 -17.00 -11.66
N LEU A 8 -4.17 -17.62 -10.64
CA LEU A 8 -2.70 -17.76 -10.53
C LEU A 8 -2.14 -18.53 -11.72
N ASP A 9 -2.77 -19.64 -12.08
CA ASP A 9 -2.33 -20.50 -13.19
C ASP A 9 -2.44 -19.76 -14.55
N ILE A 10 -3.57 -19.08 -14.83
CA ILE A 10 -3.81 -18.36 -16.08
C ILE A 10 -2.79 -17.23 -16.27
N TYR A 11 -2.53 -16.46 -15.22
CA TYR A 11 -1.67 -15.27 -15.29
C TYR A 11 -0.21 -15.56 -14.92
N GLN A 12 0.12 -16.80 -14.56
CA GLN A 12 1.44 -17.24 -14.10
C GLN A 12 1.98 -16.37 -12.95
N VAL A 13 1.11 -16.07 -12.02
CA VAL A 13 1.42 -15.33 -10.79
C VAL A 13 1.86 -16.34 -9.73
N VAL A 14 2.98 -16.08 -9.10
CA VAL A 14 3.50 -16.89 -7.99
C VAL A 14 2.93 -16.34 -6.68
N LEU A 15 2.25 -17.17 -5.91
CA LEU A 15 1.74 -16.80 -4.58
C LEU A 15 2.69 -17.32 -3.51
N HIS A 16 3.17 -16.41 -2.65
CA HIS A 16 4.03 -16.74 -1.53
C HIS A 16 3.24 -16.94 -0.24
N ALA A 17 2.37 -16.02 0.11
CA ALA A 17 1.54 -16.13 1.31
C ALA A 17 0.15 -15.55 1.08
N TYR A 18 -0.82 -16.08 1.83
CA TYR A 18 -2.17 -15.51 1.84
C TYR A 18 -2.86 -15.68 3.20
N VAL A 19 -3.83 -14.82 3.43
CA VAL A 19 -4.87 -14.99 4.44
C VAL A 19 -6.18 -14.40 3.94
N LEU A 20 -7.25 -15.17 4.07
CA LEU A 20 -8.61 -14.73 3.76
C LEU A 20 -9.31 -14.41 5.07
N MET A 21 -9.72 -13.16 5.23
CA MET A 21 -10.46 -12.65 6.39
C MET A 21 -11.96 -12.57 6.07
N GLY A 22 -12.79 -12.29 7.06
CA GLY A 22 -14.25 -12.23 6.87
C GLY A 22 -14.75 -11.21 5.85
N ASN A 23 -13.99 -10.11 5.62
CA ASN A 23 -14.39 -9.02 4.74
C ASN A 23 -13.26 -8.50 3.84
N HIS A 24 -12.08 -9.06 3.91
CA HIS A 24 -10.92 -8.71 3.09
C HIS A 24 -9.94 -9.88 3.00
N PHE A 25 -8.91 -9.74 2.19
CA PHE A 25 -7.84 -10.71 2.08
C PHE A 25 -6.48 -10.02 1.89
N HIS A 26 -5.42 -10.73 2.23
CA HIS A 26 -4.05 -10.34 1.91
C HIS A 26 -3.38 -11.43 1.08
N LEU A 27 -2.69 -11.02 0.04
CA LEU A 27 -1.89 -11.90 -0.82
C LEU A 27 -0.49 -11.31 -0.94
N ILE A 28 0.54 -12.15 -0.84
CA ILE A 28 1.90 -11.81 -1.24
C ILE A 28 2.16 -12.54 -2.54
N VAL A 29 2.30 -11.77 -3.62
CA VAL A 29 2.42 -12.32 -4.97
C VAL A 29 3.64 -11.76 -5.70
N LYS A 30 4.24 -12.59 -6.55
CA LYS A 30 5.23 -12.19 -7.54
C LYS A 30 4.60 -12.29 -8.92
N THR A 31 4.72 -11.24 -9.71
CA THR A 31 4.17 -11.15 -11.06
C THR A 31 5.28 -11.10 -12.10
N PRO A 32 5.86 -12.25 -12.51
CA PRO A 32 7.00 -12.27 -13.44
C PRO A 32 6.69 -11.56 -14.77
N ARG A 33 5.42 -11.50 -15.15
CA ARG A 33 4.95 -10.87 -16.39
C ARG A 33 4.44 -9.43 -16.19
N ALA A 34 4.67 -8.82 -15.04
CA ALA A 34 4.18 -7.47 -14.70
C ALA A 34 2.66 -7.26 -14.90
N ASN A 35 1.85 -8.31 -14.75
CA ASN A 35 0.42 -8.40 -15.09
C ASN A 35 -0.50 -8.44 -13.86
N LEU A 36 -0.13 -7.73 -12.78
CA LEU A 36 -0.91 -7.70 -11.54
C LEU A 36 -2.36 -7.22 -11.75
N SER A 37 -2.54 -6.22 -12.60
CA SER A 37 -3.87 -5.64 -12.86
C SER A 37 -4.81 -6.63 -13.55
N GLU A 38 -4.32 -7.36 -14.52
CA GLU A 38 -5.07 -8.40 -15.25
C GLU A 38 -5.43 -9.56 -14.32
N PHE A 39 -4.44 -10.01 -13.54
CA PHE A 39 -4.65 -11.05 -12.53
C PHE A 39 -5.74 -10.65 -11.53
N MET A 40 -5.62 -9.48 -10.92
CA MET A 40 -6.58 -8.99 -9.92
C MET A 40 -7.96 -8.76 -10.51
N ARG A 41 -8.04 -8.22 -11.73
CA ARG A 41 -9.32 -8.05 -12.45
C ARG A 41 -10.01 -9.40 -12.65
N HIS A 42 -9.29 -10.38 -13.18
CA HIS A 42 -9.84 -11.72 -13.43
C HIS A 42 -10.28 -12.39 -12.13
N PHE A 43 -9.42 -12.38 -11.12
CA PHE A 43 -9.73 -12.98 -9.81
C PHE A 43 -10.97 -12.34 -9.17
N ASN A 44 -11.02 -11.01 -9.11
CA ASN A 44 -12.14 -10.30 -8.49
C ASN A 44 -13.46 -10.52 -9.24
N ILE A 45 -13.45 -10.53 -10.58
CA ILE A 45 -14.65 -10.78 -11.39
C ILE A 45 -15.13 -12.22 -11.18
N THR A 46 -14.25 -13.20 -11.34
CA THR A 46 -14.63 -14.61 -11.24
C THR A 46 -15.11 -14.98 -9.85
N TYR A 47 -14.49 -14.41 -8.82
CA TYR A 47 -14.94 -14.60 -7.45
C TYR A 47 -16.28 -13.92 -7.19
N THR A 48 -16.48 -12.67 -7.65
CA THR A 48 -17.75 -11.95 -7.50
C THR A 48 -18.91 -12.69 -8.15
N VAL A 49 -18.72 -13.18 -9.38
CA VAL A 49 -19.75 -13.95 -10.10
C VAL A 49 -20.11 -15.21 -9.31
N GLU A 50 -19.13 -15.97 -8.87
CA GLU A 50 -19.35 -17.20 -8.11
C GLU A 50 -20.02 -16.92 -6.75
N PHE A 51 -19.56 -15.89 -6.04
CA PHE A 51 -20.15 -15.48 -4.78
C PHE A 51 -21.61 -15.07 -4.94
N ASN A 52 -21.90 -14.19 -5.91
CA ASN A 52 -23.25 -13.73 -6.16
C ASN A 52 -24.18 -14.86 -6.57
N ARG A 53 -23.72 -15.77 -7.44
CA ARG A 53 -24.47 -16.98 -7.81
C ARG A 53 -24.80 -17.84 -6.60
N ARG A 54 -23.80 -18.12 -5.75
CA ARG A 54 -23.95 -18.99 -4.57
C ARG A 54 -24.88 -18.39 -3.51
N HIS A 55 -24.80 -17.09 -3.35
CA HIS A 55 -25.55 -16.35 -2.32
C HIS A 55 -26.81 -15.67 -2.86
N ARG A 56 -27.21 -15.93 -4.11
CA ARG A 56 -28.37 -15.32 -4.78
C ARG A 56 -28.37 -13.79 -4.66
N ARG A 57 -27.22 -13.17 -4.88
CA ARG A 57 -27.02 -11.72 -4.82
C ARG A 57 -26.72 -11.14 -6.19
N VAL A 58 -26.94 -9.84 -6.33
CA VAL A 58 -26.56 -9.03 -7.50
C VAL A 58 -25.73 -7.84 -7.06
N GLY A 59 -24.97 -7.26 -8.01
CA GLY A 59 -24.18 -6.05 -7.78
C GLY A 59 -22.74 -6.31 -7.35
N HIS A 60 -22.06 -5.23 -6.97
CA HIS A 60 -20.65 -5.26 -6.61
C HIS A 60 -20.42 -5.94 -5.27
N LEU A 61 -19.38 -6.80 -5.20
CA LEU A 61 -18.90 -7.39 -3.97
C LEU A 61 -17.83 -6.51 -3.30
N TYR A 62 -16.95 -5.92 -4.10
CA TYR A 62 -15.86 -5.07 -3.63
C TYR A 62 -16.25 -3.58 -3.69
N GLN A 63 -15.87 -2.82 -2.66
CA GLN A 63 -16.16 -1.38 -2.56
C GLN A 63 -15.26 -0.50 -3.44
N GLY A 64 -14.26 -1.09 -4.12
CA GLY A 64 -13.32 -0.34 -4.92
C GLY A 64 -12.23 -1.22 -5.53
N ARG A 65 -11.19 -0.58 -6.06
CA ARG A 65 -10.03 -1.28 -6.61
C ARG A 65 -9.21 -1.94 -5.50
N TYR A 66 -8.47 -3.00 -5.85
CA TYR A 66 -7.48 -3.58 -4.95
C TYR A 66 -6.40 -2.53 -4.60
N LYS A 67 -5.80 -2.71 -3.44
CA LYS A 67 -4.60 -1.95 -3.03
C LYS A 67 -3.40 -2.86 -3.20
N ALA A 68 -2.35 -2.35 -3.82
CA ALA A 68 -1.10 -3.08 -3.97
C ALA A 68 0.05 -2.23 -3.43
N ILE A 69 1.02 -2.91 -2.83
CA ILE A 69 2.26 -2.33 -2.34
C ILE A 69 3.37 -3.14 -2.96
N LEU A 70 4.31 -2.46 -3.60
CA LEU A 70 5.52 -3.08 -4.10
C LEU A 70 6.45 -3.35 -2.92
N VAL A 71 7.01 -4.55 -2.88
CA VAL A 71 7.81 -5.03 -1.77
C VAL A 71 9.22 -5.34 -2.26
N ASP A 72 10.19 -4.76 -1.57
CA ASP A 72 11.57 -5.22 -1.67
C ASP A 72 11.69 -6.60 -1.02
N ARG A 73 11.93 -7.61 -1.85
CA ARG A 73 11.93 -9.02 -1.45
C ARG A 73 12.90 -9.28 -0.32
N ASP A 74 14.16 -8.88 -0.51
CA ASP A 74 15.27 -9.26 0.36
C ASP A 74 15.16 -8.59 1.74
N SER A 75 14.52 -7.41 1.80
CA SER A 75 14.37 -6.66 3.06
C SER A 75 13.07 -6.96 3.81
N TYR A 76 11.97 -7.33 3.12
CA TYR A 76 10.65 -7.30 3.74
C TYR A 76 9.78 -8.54 3.52
N LEU A 77 10.18 -9.50 2.69
CA LEU A 77 9.33 -10.65 2.36
C LEU A 77 8.96 -11.49 3.58
N ALA A 78 9.93 -11.80 4.45
CA ALA A 78 9.69 -12.56 5.67
C ALA A 78 8.73 -11.81 6.61
N GLU A 79 9.01 -10.53 6.89
CA GLU A 79 8.19 -9.70 7.78
C GLU A 79 6.74 -9.58 7.30
N LEU A 80 6.54 -9.41 5.99
CA LEU A 80 5.20 -9.37 5.41
C LEU A 80 4.48 -10.70 5.51
N SER A 81 5.21 -11.81 5.34
CA SER A 81 4.61 -13.13 5.51
C SER A 81 4.11 -13.32 6.95
N ARG A 82 4.90 -12.90 7.94
CA ARG A 82 4.52 -12.87 9.36
C ARG A 82 3.28 -11.98 9.57
N TYR A 83 3.30 -10.78 9.02
CA TYR A 83 2.14 -9.89 9.08
C TYR A 83 0.88 -10.55 8.53
N VAL A 84 0.95 -11.14 7.33
CA VAL A 84 -0.19 -11.82 6.67
C VAL A 84 -0.71 -12.96 7.54
N HIS A 85 0.18 -13.78 8.07
CA HIS A 85 -0.20 -14.96 8.85
C HIS A 85 -0.74 -14.62 10.25
N LEU A 86 -0.34 -13.49 10.85
CA LEU A 86 -0.83 -13.05 12.15
C LEU A 86 -2.15 -12.26 12.07
N ASN A 87 -2.64 -11.91 10.89
CA ASN A 87 -3.89 -11.15 10.75
C ASN A 87 -5.09 -11.75 11.52
N PRO A 88 -5.31 -13.09 11.54
CA PRO A 88 -6.45 -13.66 12.27
C PRO A 88 -6.47 -13.37 13.76
N VAL A 89 -5.31 -13.17 14.39
CA VAL A 89 -5.21 -12.90 15.83
C VAL A 89 -5.09 -11.41 16.17
N ARG A 90 -4.92 -10.56 15.16
CA ARG A 90 -4.82 -9.09 15.31
C ARG A 90 -6.17 -8.38 15.45
N ILE A 91 -7.25 -9.01 15.06
CA ILE A 91 -8.60 -8.44 15.13
C ILE A 91 -9.05 -8.29 16.59
N LYS A 92 -9.87 -7.27 16.87
CA LYS A 92 -10.32 -6.92 18.22
C LYS A 92 -10.73 -8.10 19.11
N PRO A 93 -11.52 -9.10 18.64
CA PRO A 93 -11.94 -10.22 19.48
C PRO A 93 -10.80 -11.12 19.97
N HIS A 94 -9.63 -11.06 19.32
CA HIS A 94 -8.49 -11.94 19.62
C HIS A 94 -7.28 -11.19 20.16
N ARG A 95 -7.29 -9.88 20.05
CA ARG A 95 -6.22 -9.00 20.56
C ARG A 95 -6.20 -9.05 22.08
N GLY A 96 -5.04 -9.34 22.66
CA GLY A 96 -4.86 -9.45 24.12
C GLY A 96 -5.10 -10.85 24.70
N LYS A 97 -5.42 -11.85 23.87
CA LYS A 97 -5.42 -13.26 24.28
C LYS A 97 -3.99 -13.73 24.56
N SER A 98 -3.85 -14.75 25.42
CA SER A 98 -2.57 -15.38 25.69
C SER A 98 -1.94 -15.93 24.37
N ILE A 99 -0.62 -16.02 24.32
CA ILE A 99 0.11 -16.54 23.16
C ILE A 99 -0.37 -17.96 22.80
N SER A 100 -0.62 -18.78 23.80
CA SER A 100 -1.14 -20.14 23.59
C SER A 100 -2.54 -20.17 22.94
N GLU A 101 -3.41 -19.24 23.31
CA GLU A 101 -4.73 -19.10 22.69
C GLU A 101 -4.62 -18.56 21.25
N GLN A 102 -3.74 -17.59 21.02
CA GLN A 102 -3.47 -17.09 19.69
C GLN A 102 -2.94 -18.18 18.76
N TRP A 103 -2.01 -19.04 19.25
CA TRP A 103 -1.52 -20.18 18.50
C TRP A 103 -2.64 -21.19 18.17
N ARG A 104 -3.50 -21.53 19.13
CA ARG A 104 -4.66 -22.42 18.86
C ARG A 104 -5.57 -21.85 17.79
N LEU A 105 -5.77 -20.53 17.74
CA LEU A 105 -6.55 -19.89 16.71
C LEU A 105 -5.86 -19.99 15.35
N LEU A 106 -4.57 -19.69 15.28
CA LEU A 106 -3.79 -19.75 14.03
C LEU A 106 -3.73 -21.18 13.47
N GLU A 107 -3.53 -22.19 14.31
CA GLU A 107 -3.48 -23.60 13.90
C GLU A 107 -4.83 -24.15 13.41
N ARG A 108 -5.93 -23.55 13.84
CA ARG A 108 -7.29 -23.88 13.38
C ARG A 108 -7.75 -23.02 12.19
N TYR A 109 -6.99 -21.95 11.86
CA TYR A 109 -7.38 -21.04 10.80
C TYR A 109 -7.02 -21.56 9.43
N GLY A 110 -7.93 -22.36 8.84
CA GLY A 110 -7.72 -23.02 7.54
C GLY A 110 -7.69 -22.08 6.32
N TRP A 111 -8.03 -20.80 6.49
CA TRP A 111 -8.06 -19.80 5.43
C TRP A 111 -6.76 -19.00 5.29
N SER A 112 -5.64 -19.64 5.64
CA SER A 112 -4.29 -19.06 5.59
C SER A 112 -3.30 -20.08 5.05
N SER A 113 -2.21 -19.60 4.44
CA SER A 113 -1.08 -20.42 4.02
C SER A 113 -0.17 -20.83 5.18
N LEU A 114 -0.36 -20.30 6.39
CA LEU A 114 0.51 -20.55 7.55
C LEU A 114 0.78 -22.03 7.80
N LEU A 115 -0.26 -22.85 7.75
CA LEU A 115 -0.15 -24.26 8.09
C LEU A 115 0.83 -25.03 7.17
N GLY A 116 0.94 -24.64 5.91
CA GLY A 116 1.91 -25.22 4.98
C GLY A 116 3.35 -24.77 5.23
N TYR A 117 3.55 -23.65 5.91
CA TYR A 117 4.86 -23.21 6.41
C TYR A 117 5.32 -24.00 7.62
N LEU A 118 4.38 -24.41 8.47
CA LEU A 118 4.65 -25.13 9.72
C LEU A 118 4.77 -26.64 9.50
N ASP A 119 4.05 -27.18 8.52
CA ASP A 119 3.97 -28.60 8.22
C ASP A 119 3.97 -28.84 6.72
N ARG A 120 5.00 -29.56 6.23
CA ARG A 120 5.18 -29.88 4.81
C ARG A 120 4.02 -30.71 4.23
N SER A 121 3.38 -31.55 5.04
CA SER A 121 2.24 -32.37 4.61
C SER A 121 0.99 -31.55 4.32
N ARG A 122 0.92 -30.31 4.86
CA ARG A 122 -0.19 -29.36 4.68
C ARG A 122 0.06 -28.35 3.58
N ARG A 123 1.15 -28.47 2.82
CA ARG A 123 1.49 -27.56 1.73
C ARG A 123 0.51 -27.66 0.58
N GLN A 124 0.12 -26.50 0.09
CA GLN A 124 -0.72 -26.35 -1.10
C GLN A 124 0.18 -26.20 -2.32
N ARG A 125 -0.03 -27.00 -3.36
CA ARG A 125 0.83 -27.04 -4.56
C ARG A 125 0.93 -25.71 -5.32
N TRP A 126 -0.01 -24.82 -5.12
CA TRP A 126 -0.11 -23.50 -5.77
C TRP A 126 0.46 -22.33 -4.93
N VAL A 127 1.13 -22.67 -3.81
CA VAL A 127 1.84 -21.70 -2.96
C VAL A 127 3.34 -22.02 -3.01
N ASN A 128 4.15 -21.02 -3.26
CA ASN A 128 5.60 -21.10 -3.18
C ASN A 128 6.03 -20.77 -1.74
N TYR A 129 6.49 -21.76 -1.03
CA TYR A 129 6.93 -21.65 0.37
C TYR A 129 8.42 -21.32 0.50
N GLU A 130 9.23 -21.68 -0.51
CA GLU A 130 10.68 -21.77 -0.41
C GLU A 130 11.32 -20.37 -0.26
N GLU A 131 10.87 -19.38 -1.01
CA GLU A 131 11.43 -18.03 -0.94
C GLU A 131 11.24 -17.42 0.45
N VAL A 132 10.05 -17.50 1.04
CA VAL A 132 9.77 -17.00 2.39
C VAL A 132 10.53 -17.80 3.47
N LEU A 133 10.59 -19.13 3.32
CA LEU A 133 11.33 -19.96 4.28
C LEU A 133 12.82 -19.63 4.26
N ALA A 134 13.41 -19.41 3.08
CA ALA A 134 14.81 -19.03 2.95
C ALA A 134 15.11 -17.75 3.73
N GLU A 135 14.29 -16.72 3.58
CA GLU A 135 14.44 -15.42 4.27
C GLU A 135 14.14 -15.50 5.80
N SER A 136 13.41 -16.54 6.24
CA SER A 136 13.03 -16.71 7.65
C SER A 136 13.78 -17.84 8.35
N GLY A 137 14.95 -18.22 7.84
CA GLY A 137 15.88 -19.17 8.43
C GLY A 137 15.82 -20.60 7.92
N GLY A 138 15.12 -20.85 6.76
CA GLY A 138 15.23 -22.07 5.96
C GLY A 138 14.42 -23.27 6.44
N THR A 139 13.80 -23.25 7.62
CA THR A 139 13.08 -24.41 8.16
C THR A 139 11.73 -24.05 8.76
N ALA A 140 10.78 -25.01 8.77
CA ALA A 140 9.49 -24.86 9.43
C ALA A 140 9.62 -24.52 10.94
N LYS A 141 10.63 -25.09 11.62
CA LYS A 141 10.90 -24.82 13.01
C LYS A 141 11.30 -23.37 13.24
N ARG A 142 12.20 -22.83 12.42
CA ARG A 142 12.62 -21.42 12.49
C ARG A 142 11.49 -20.47 12.09
N TYR A 143 10.69 -20.84 11.09
CA TYR A 143 9.52 -20.06 10.73
C TYR A 143 8.50 -20.01 11.88
N ARG A 144 8.27 -21.12 12.58
CA ARG A 144 7.41 -21.15 13.78
C ARG A 144 7.94 -20.20 14.86
N GLN A 145 9.25 -20.24 15.13
CA GLN A 145 9.88 -19.32 16.07
C GLN A 145 9.69 -17.86 15.65
N PHE A 146 9.91 -17.55 14.38
CA PHE A 146 9.73 -16.22 13.83
C PHE A 146 8.29 -15.68 13.99
N ILE A 147 7.27 -16.55 13.83
CA ILE A 147 5.87 -16.21 14.13
C ILE A 147 5.67 -16.00 15.65
N ASP A 148 6.25 -16.85 16.50
CA ASP A 148 6.14 -16.76 17.96
C ASP A 148 6.75 -15.47 18.49
N ASP A 149 7.91 -15.06 17.97
CA ASP A 149 8.55 -13.80 18.30
C ASP A 149 7.62 -12.62 17.98
N GLY A 150 6.97 -12.63 16.82
CA GLY A 150 5.97 -11.62 16.46
C GLY A 150 4.74 -11.58 17.37
N LEU A 151 4.36 -12.72 17.97
CA LEU A 151 3.27 -12.76 18.96
C LEU A 151 3.71 -12.18 20.30
N ARG A 152 5.00 -12.32 20.69
CA ARG A 152 5.56 -11.86 21.98
C ARG A 152 5.91 -10.39 21.98
N GLU A 153 6.60 -9.95 20.96
CA GLU A 153 7.13 -8.58 20.87
C GLU A 153 6.06 -7.55 20.52
N GLY A 154 4.88 -8.02 20.15
CA GLY A 154 3.94 -7.18 19.44
C GLY A 154 4.39 -6.98 17.99
N TYR A 155 3.54 -6.40 17.18
CA TYR A 155 3.87 -6.23 15.76
C TYR A 155 3.53 -4.83 15.32
N ASP A 156 4.55 -4.15 14.87
CA ASP A 156 4.36 -2.94 14.08
C ASP A 156 3.67 -3.30 12.77
N THR A 157 2.73 -2.47 12.39
CA THR A 157 2.12 -2.64 11.08
C THR A 157 3.15 -2.24 10.03
N PRO A 158 3.49 -3.11 9.05
CA PRO A 158 4.45 -2.74 8.00
C PRO A 158 4.03 -1.49 7.23
N TRP A 159 2.77 -1.10 7.33
CA TRP A 159 2.18 0.08 6.70
C TRP A 159 2.76 1.41 7.19
N GLU A 160 3.37 1.46 8.36
CA GLU A 160 4.04 2.66 8.89
C GLU A 160 5.36 2.94 8.16
N LYS A 161 5.97 1.89 7.59
CA LYS A 161 7.22 1.94 6.83
C LYS A 161 7.00 2.11 5.32
N VAL A 162 5.74 2.19 4.85
CA VAL A 162 5.43 2.33 3.43
C VAL A 162 5.72 3.74 2.96
N THR A 163 6.67 3.86 2.04
CA THR A 163 7.01 5.12 1.38
C THR A 163 6.07 5.37 0.20
N GLY A 164 5.57 6.61 0.08
CA GLY A 164 4.71 7.03 -1.04
C GLY A 164 3.37 6.27 -1.14
N GLN A 165 2.93 5.56 -0.11
CA GLN A 165 1.72 4.71 -0.07
C GLN A 165 1.75 3.47 -0.98
N VAL A 166 2.87 3.15 -1.61
CA VAL A 166 2.96 2.08 -2.64
C VAL A 166 4.18 1.20 -2.52
N THR A 167 5.18 1.56 -1.70
CA THR A 167 6.44 0.83 -1.64
C THR A 167 6.84 0.55 -0.20
N LEU A 168 7.10 -0.72 0.08
CA LEU A 168 7.77 -1.19 1.28
C LEU A 168 9.15 -1.70 0.86
N ALA A 169 10.15 -0.84 0.94
CA ALA A 169 11.47 -1.09 0.37
C ALA A 169 12.55 -0.27 1.08
N SER A 170 13.79 -0.72 0.92
CA SER A 170 14.99 0.04 1.28
C SER A 170 15.12 1.32 0.45
N GLU A 171 15.85 2.32 0.94
CA GLU A 171 16.09 3.56 0.19
C GLU A 171 16.82 3.30 -1.13
N GLU A 172 17.75 2.34 -1.16
CA GLU A 172 18.49 1.93 -2.35
C GLU A 172 17.56 1.32 -3.42
N PHE A 173 16.63 0.47 -3.01
CA PHE A 173 15.64 -0.13 -3.90
C PHE A 173 14.69 0.92 -4.48
N VAL A 174 14.25 1.90 -3.67
CA VAL A 174 13.43 3.03 -4.13
C VAL A 174 14.18 3.87 -5.16
N ALA A 175 15.47 4.17 -4.92
CA ALA A 175 16.30 4.92 -5.84
C ALA A 175 16.52 4.17 -7.18
N ASP A 176 16.73 2.85 -7.14
CA ASP A 176 16.89 2.03 -8.35
C ASP A 176 15.58 1.90 -9.15
N LEU A 177 14.46 1.80 -8.48
CA LEU A 177 13.15 1.84 -9.12
C LEU A 177 12.88 3.17 -9.82
N GLY A 178 13.26 4.29 -9.19
CA GLY A 178 13.12 5.62 -9.80
C GLY A 178 13.84 5.72 -11.14
N LYS A 179 14.98 5.06 -11.28
CA LYS A 179 15.73 5.00 -12.56
C LYS A 179 15.07 4.12 -13.62
N LYS A 180 14.35 3.08 -13.21
CA LYS A 180 13.70 2.09 -14.11
C LYS A 180 12.30 2.50 -14.56
N VAL A 181 11.65 3.42 -13.84
CA VAL A 181 10.31 3.89 -14.18
C VAL A 181 10.39 4.93 -15.28
N SER A 182 9.87 4.56 -16.46
CA SER A 182 9.85 5.49 -17.61
C SER A 182 8.90 6.67 -17.35
N PRO A 183 9.34 7.91 -17.64
CA PRO A 183 8.50 9.11 -17.56
C PRO A 183 7.26 9.08 -18.47
N SER A 184 7.28 8.24 -19.51
CA SER A 184 6.19 8.10 -20.50
C SER A 184 5.08 7.13 -20.09
N ALA A 185 5.22 6.41 -18.96
CA ALA A 185 4.14 5.56 -18.45
C ALA A 185 2.92 6.43 -18.14
N THR A 186 1.80 6.15 -18.81
CA THR A 186 0.58 6.96 -18.76
C THR A 186 0.10 7.12 -17.33
N ARG A 187 0.26 8.31 -16.78
CA ARG A 187 -0.02 8.70 -15.38
C ARG A 187 -1.47 8.45 -14.93
N ARG A 188 -2.40 8.21 -15.87
CA ARG A 188 -3.82 7.93 -15.58
C ARG A 188 -4.08 6.49 -15.16
N GLU A 189 -3.33 5.53 -15.71
CA GLU A 189 -3.57 4.09 -15.49
C GLU A 189 -2.77 3.53 -14.29
N GLN A 190 -1.64 4.15 -13.94
CA GLN A 190 -0.78 3.71 -12.85
C GLN A 190 -0.47 4.86 -11.87
N PRO A 191 -1.39 5.22 -10.97
CA PRO A 191 -1.15 6.27 -9.97
C PRO A 191 0.06 5.97 -9.06
N SER A 192 0.43 4.71 -8.92
CA SER A 192 1.57 4.23 -8.13
C SER A 192 2.94 4.60 -8.73
N VAL A 193 3.02 4.80 -10.04
CA VAL A 193 4.28 5.21 -10.70
C VAL A 193 4.74 6.60 -10.23
N LYS A 194 3.81 7.47 -9.83
CA LYS A 194 4.12 8.79 -9.27
C LYS A 194 4.89 8.73 -7.94
N ALA A 195 4.79 7.64 -7.20
CA ALA A 195 5.47 7.49 -5.92
C ALA A 195 6.98 7.27 -6.07
N PHE A 196 7.45 6.85 -7.25
CA PHE A 196 8.87 6.63 -7.54
C PHE A 196 9.59 7.88 -8.04
N GLN A 197 8.85 8.93 -8.39
CA GLN A 197 9.36 10.24 -8.78
C GLN A 197 9.10 11.25 -7.64
N THR A 198 9.51 10.94 -6.43
CA THR A 198 9.31 11.86 -5.30
C THR A 198 10.42 12.90 -5.27
N VAL A 199 10.04 14.13 -5.40
CA VAL A 199 10.87 15.29 -5.05
C VAL A 199 10.87 15.40 -3.52
N GLN A 200 12.01 15.67 -2.90
CA GLN A 200 12.07 15.85 -1.44
C GLN A 200 11.00 16.85 -0.97
N PRO A 201 10.23 16.55 0.09
CA PRO A 201 9.11 17.40 0.52
C PRO A 201 9.51 18.86 0.78
N ASP A 202 10.72 19.08 1.28
CA ASP A 202 11.24 20.42 1.53
C ASP A 202 11.54 21.18 0.22
N GLU A 203 11.98 20.47 -0.81
CA GLU A 203 12.19 21.01 -2.15
C GLU A 203 10.84 21.37 -2.82
N VAL A 204 9.82 20.52 -2.67
CA VAL A 204 8.45 20.83 -3.13
C VAL A 204 7.97 22.14 -2.48
N LEU A 205 8.11 22.29 -1.16
CA LEU A 205 7.74 23.51 -0.46
C LEU A 205 8.56 24.72 -0.91
N ARG A 206 9.84 24.56 -1.19
CA ARG A 206 10.71 25.61 -1.69
C ARG A 206 10.25 26.13 -3.05
N ILE A 207 9.93 25.21 -3.97
CA ILE A 207 9.44 25.56 -5.32
C ILE A 207 8.07 26.24 -5.22
N VAL A 208 7.14 25.69 -4.43
CA VAL A 208 5.81 26.29 -4.20
C VAL A 208 5.92 27.69 -3.63
N SER A 209 6.72 27.89 -2.57
CA SER A 209 6.93 29.18 -1.93
C SER A 209 7.50 30.23 -2.90
N ARG A 210 8.46 29.82 -3.74
CA ARG A 210 9.07 30.70 -4.74
C ARG A 210 8.09 31.09 -5.84
N GLN A 211 7.37 30.13 -6.39
CA GLN A 211 6.46 30.37 -7.52
C GLN A 211 5.21 31.16 -7.11
N LEU A 212 4.66 30.86 -5.95
CA LEU A 212 3.48 31.54 -5.43
C LEU A 212 3.81 32.78 -4.60
N LYS A 213 5.11 33.13 -4.46
CA LYS A 213 5.61 34.29 -3.70
C LYS A 213 5.07 34.34 -2.26
N VAL A 214 5.01 33.18 -1.59
CA VAL A 214 4.51 33.04 -0.21
C VAL A 214 5.58 32.40 0.66
N LYS A 215 5.86 33.00 1.81
CA LYS A 215 6.82 32.43 2.77
C LYS A 215 6.32 31.11 3.32
N ARG A 216 7.25 30.17 3.54
CA ARG A 216 6.93 28.83 4.06
C ARG A 216 6.20 28.87 5.40
N GLU A 217 6.60 29.80 6.27
CA GLU A 217 6.01 30.02 7.59
C GLU A 217 4.54 30.43 7.48
N GLU A 218 4.19 31.22 6.45
CA GLU A 218 2.80 31.64 6.19
C GLU A 218 1.93 30.46 5.75
N LEU A 219 2.47 29.52 4.97
CA LEU A 219 1.77 28.30 4.60
C LEU A 219 1.49 27.39 5.81
N ALA A 220 2.35 27.46 6.82
CA ALA A 220 2.23 26.66 8.05
C ALA A 220 1.34 27.31 9.13
N ARG A 221 0.95 28.58 9.01
CA ARG A 221 0.11 29.26 9.99
C ARG A 221 -1.30 28.69 10.05
N ARG A 222 -1.84 28.48 11.25
CA ARG A 222 -3.20 27.93 11.46
C ARG A 222 -4.29 28.72 10.74
N ARG A 223 -4.20 30.07 10.75
CA ARG A 223 -5.11 30.98 10.05
C ARG A 223 -4.33 31.81 9.02
N THR A 224 -3.91 31.16 7.95
CA THR A 224 -3.22 31.84 6.86
C THR A 224 -4.21 32.59 5.96
N ALA A 225 -3.79 33.76 5.47
CA ALA A 225 -4.48 34.50 4.39
C ALA A 225 -4.29 33.74 3.03
N PHE A 226 -3.28 32.92 2.91
CA PHE A 226 -2.87 32.22 1.67
C PHE A 226 -3.50 30.81 1.58
N ARG A 227 -4.84 30.74 1.66
CA ARG A 227 -5.57 29.47 1.69
C ARG A 227 -5.37 28.63 0.42
N ASP A 228 -5.42 29.27 -0.75
CA ASP A 228 -5.28 28.56 -2.02
C ASP A 228 -3.86 28.09 -2.25
N GLN A 229 -2.87 28.91 -1.95
CA GLN A 229 -1.45 28.55 -2.02
C GLN A 229 -1.12 27.39 -1.08
N ARG A 230 -1.70 27.39 0.12
CA ARG A 230 -1.55 26.28 1.06
C ARG A 230 -2.24 25.01 0.56
N ALA A 231 -3.42 25.11 -0.07
CA ALA A 231 -4.08 23.96 -0.66
C ALA A 231 -3.28 23.38 -1.84
N VAL A 232 -2.66 24.24 -2.66
CA VAL A 232 -1.70 23.86 -3.71
C VAL A 232 -0.50 23.13 -3.10
N ALA A 233 0.10 23.68 -2.02
CA ALA A 233 1.20 23.01 -1.32
C ALA A 233 0.79 21.63 -0.79
N MET A 234 -0.40 21.50 -0.18
CA MET A 234 -0.92 20.20 0.27
C MET A 234 -1.06 19.18 -0.86
N ASP A 235 -1.56 19.62 -2.01
CA ASP A 235 -1.77 18.72 -3.15
C ASP A 235 -0.45 18.31 -3.80
N LEU A 236 0.49 19.23 -3.95
CA LEU A 236 1.81 18.96 -4.53
C LEU A 236 2.68 18.09 -3.58
N LEU A 237 2.67 18.33 -2.29
CA LEU A 237 3.32 17.46 -1.31
C LEU A 237 2.78 16.02 -1.36
N TYR A 238 1.49 15.87 -1.56
CA TYR A 238 0.88 14.54 -1.70
C TYR A 238 1.27 13.86 -3.01
N ARG A 239 1.30 14.62 -4.13
CA ARG A 239 1.51 14.05 -5.47
C ARG A 239 2.99 13.91 -5.85
N TYR A 240 3.83 14.84 -5.42
CA TYR A 240 5.24 14.90 -5.75
C TYR A 240 6.16 14.62 -4.55
N GLY A 241 5.75 15.03 -3.35
CA GLY A 241 6.52 14.79 -2.13
C GLY A 241 6.41 13.40 -1.54
N GLY A 242 5.50 12.56 -2.07
CA GLY A 242 5.33 11.16 -1.64
C GLY A 242 4.89 10.98 -0.18
N ILE A 243 4.57 12.04 0.56
CA ILE A 243 4.19 11.98 1.96
C ILE A 243 2.68 11.85 2.16
N ASN A 244 2.29 11.19 3.23
CA ASN A 244 0.88 10.98 3.56
C ASN A 244 0.21 12.24 4.11
N GLN A 245 -1.13 12.26 4.14
CA GLN A 245 -1.90 13.42 4.58
C GLN A 245 -1.65 13.82 6.04
N ARG A 246 -1.28 12.86 6.91
CA ARG A 246 -0.93 13.12 8.31
C ARG A 246 0.37 13.90 8.41
N GLU A 247 1.37 13.49 7.63
CA GLU A 247 2.66 14.16 7.56
C GLU A 247 2.55 15.56 6.92
N ILE A 248 1.73 15.71 5.87
CA ILE A 248 1.40 17.02 5.28
C ILE A 248 0.79 17.93 6.33
N GLY A 249 -0.14 17.42 7.13
CA GLY A 249 -0.77 18.17 8.20
C GLY A 249 0.21 18.66 9.25
N LYS A 250 1.20 17.85 9.63
CA LYS A 250 2.28 18.26 10.55
C LYS A 250 3.17 19.34 9.97
N ARG A 251 3.55 19.26 8.69
CA ARG A 251 4.46 20.20 8.02
C ARG A 251 3.81 21.57 7.73
N LEU A 252 2.52 21.58 7.42
CA LEU A 252 1.77 22.79 7.09
C LEU A 252 0.94 23.35 8.28
N GLY A 253 1.41 23.10 9.49
CA GLY A 253 0.75 23.46 10.73
C GLY A 253 -0.07 22.28 11.31
N PRO A 254 -0.47 22.32 12.59
CA PRO A 254 -1.18 21.21 13.24
C PRO A 254 -2.58 21.03 12.67
N ILE A 255 -2.64 20.42 11.49
CA ILE A 255 -3.87 20.21 10.72
C ILE A 255 -4.17 18.71 10.69
N ASP A 256 -5.40 18.36 11.00
CA ASP A 256 -5.87 17.00 10.92
C ASP A 256 -5.85 16.47 9.47
N TYR A 257 -5.54 15.18 9.30
CA TYR A 257 -5.46 14.53 7.99
C TYR A 257 -6.76 14.64 7.19
N SER A 258 -7.92 14.62 7.85
CA SER A 258 -9.22 14.77 7.21
C SER A 258 -9.44 16.18 6.65
N ALA A 259 -8.88 17.19 7.32
CA ALA A 259 -8.89 18.56 6.81
C ALA A 259 -7.98 18.71 5.59
N VAL A 260 -6.80 18.09 5.59
CA VAL A 260 -5.91 18.03 4.41
C VAL A 260 -6.65 17.40 3.22
N SER A 261 -7.33 16.27 3.44
CA SER A 261 -8.12 15.59 2.41
C SER A 261 -9.22 16.50 1.84
N ARG A 262 -9.99 17.15 2.70
CA ARG A 262 -11.06 18.07 2.27
C ARG A 262 -10.54 19.28 1.49
N GLU A 263 -9.44 19.88 1.94
CA GLU A 263 -8.86 21.03 1.22
C GLU A 263 -8.33 20.65 -0.15
N ARG A 264 -7.74 19.49 -0.31
CA ARG A 264 -7.31 18.97 -1.62
C ARG A 264 -8.51 18.70 -2.55
N THR A 265 -9.62 18.21 -2.03
CA THR A 265 -10.86 18.04 -2.81
C THR A 265 -11.42 19.38 -3.24
N ARG A 266 -11.51 20.35 -2.34
CA ARG A 266 -11.97 21.71 -2.63
C ARG A 266 -11.07 22.44 -3.63
N LEU A 267 -9.76 22.23 -3.57
CA LEU A 267 -8.83 22.77 -4.55
C LEU A 267 -9.20 22.36 -5.98
N ARG A 268 -9.53 21.08 -6.18
CA ARG A 268 -9.92 20.59 -7.51
C ARG A 268 -11.15 21.30 -8.08
N GLU A 269 -12.11 21.64 -7.24
CA GLU A 269 -13.28 22.40 -7.68
C GLU A 269 -12.92 23.86 -7.97
N ARG A 270 -12.08 24.50 -7.14
CA ARG A 270 -11.60 25.86 -7.37
C ARG A 270 -10.79 25.99 -8.66
N LEU A 271 -9.94 25.02 -8.97
CA LEU A 271 -9.16 24.99 -10.22
C LEU A 271 -10.01 24.98 -11.49
N LYS A 272 -11.24 24.49 -11.43
CA LYS A 272 -12.18 24.55 -12.57
C LYS A 272 -12.69 25.96 -12.83
N LEU A 273 -12.70 26.81 -11.82
CA LEU A 273 -13.27 28.17 -11.83
C LEU A 273 -12.20 29.27 -11.90
N ASP A 274 -11.00 29.00 -11.36
CA ASP A 274 -9.89 29.97 -11.31
C ASP A 274 -8.75 29.57 -12.26
N ARG A 275 -8.78 30.16 -13.46
CA ARG A 275 -7.76 29.95 -14.51
C ARG A 275 -6.36 30.44 -14.10
N ARG A 276 -6.25 31.45 -13.20
CA ARG A 276 -4.95 31.95 -12.74
C ARG A 276 -4.30 30.94 -11.79
N LEU A 277 -5.07 30.43 -10.87
CA LEU A 277 -4.61 29.40 -9.93
C LEU A 277 -4.23 28.11 -10.68
N GLU A 278 -5.04 27.71 -11.68
CA GLU A 278 -4.74 26.57 -12.53
C GLU A 278 -3.43 26.75 -13.31
N LYS A 279 -3.21 27.93 -13.90
CA LYS A 279 -1.97 28.23 -14.63
C LYS A 279 -0.76 28.16 -13.69
N SER A 280 -0.83 28.79 -12.52
CA SER A 280 0.26 28.73 -11.52
C SER A 280 0.57 27.31 -11.06
N LEU A 281 -0.46 26.47 -10.88
CA LEU A 281 -0.27 25.07 -10.54
C LEU A 281 0.46 24.31 -11.64
N ARG A 282 0.07 24.49 -12.91
CA ARG A 282 0.72 23.83 -14.06
C ARG A 282 2.18 24.27 -14.23
N GLU A 283 2.49 25.54 -13.98
CA GLU A 283 3.87 26.03 -14.01
C GLU A 283 4.73 25.33 -12.94
N ILE A 284 4.20 25.18 -11.73
CA ILE A 284 4.90 24.47 -10.64
C ILE A 284 5.05 22.99 -10.97
N GLU A 285 4.00 22.34 -11.50
CA GLU A 285 4.05 20.95 -11.94
C GLU A 285 5.12 20.73 -13.01
N SER A 286 5.23 21.63 -13.99
CA SER A 286 6.27 21.57 -15.02
C SER A 286 7.69 21.60 -14.45
N ILE A 287 7.91 22.41 -13.41
CA ILE A 287 9.22 22.48 -12.72
C ILE A 287 9.48 21.19 -11.93
N LEU A 288 8.46 20.65 -11.27
CA LEU A 288 8.58 19.42 -10.48
C LEU A 288 8.72 18.17 -11.37
N ASP A 289 8.15 18.18 -12.58
CA ASP A 289 8.25 17.09 -13.56
C ASP A 289 9.64 16.98 -14.20
N GLN A 290 10.47 18.03 -14.11
CA GLN A 290 11.86 18.06 -14.63
C GLN A 290 12.91 17.63 -13.59
N ARG A 291 12.49 17.35 -12.36
CA ARG A 291 13.35 16.95 -11.24
C ARG A 291 13.32 15.47 -10.99
#